data_d927a5f9851cfcb56816cf78d551955d
#
_entry.id   d927a5f9851cfcb56816cf78d551955d
#
_cell.length_a   1.000
_cell.length_b   1.000
_cell.length_c   1.000
_cell.angle_alpha   90.00
_cell.angle_beta   90.00
_cell.angle_gamma   90.00
#
_symmetry.space_group_name_H-M   'P 1'
#
loop_
_entity.id
_entity.type
_entity.pdbx_description
1 polymer ?
#
loop_
_entity_poly.entity_id
_entity_poly.type
_entity_poly.pdbx_seq_one_letter_code
_entity_poly.pdbx_strand_id
1 'polypeptide(L)'
;LIVRDQDSFKRNLNLYIVSEDADRNLTTSSPLLKNNIKTWLNQYRMINDTIDILDPKIINIKINFSAVTDTSTDKTEALNVAITEIQDLFTEKLDIGQPIYITKIYDVLNNLDEIVDVTNVEIINQNGGLYSDETLNLKQYTSADGRILYSPENVIYELKYPNLDIQGTIR
;
A
#
# COMPACT_ATOMS: atom_id res chain seq x y z
N LEU A 1 -13.07 -3.61 3.85
CA LEU A 1 -13.23 -2.76 5.03
C LEU A 1 -14.68 -2.27 5.14
N ILE A 2 -15.25 -2.28 6.33
CA ILE A 2 -16.56 -1.71 6.63
C ILE A 2 -16.37 -0.56 7.61
N VAL A 3 -16.83 0.61 7.24
CA VAL A 3 -16.72 1.83 8.04
C VAL A 3 -18.09 2.48 8.18
N ARG A 4 -18.39 3.01 9.36
CA ARG A 4 -19.61 3.80 9.59
C ARG A 4 -19.41 5.21 9.01
N ASP A 5 -20.37 5.64 8.19
CA ASP A 5 -20.42 7.03 7.73
C ASP A 5 -20.73 7.96 8.90
N GLN A 6 -19.76 8.76 9.33
CA GLN A 6 -19.90 9.68 10.47
C GLN A 6 -20.71 10.94 10.11
N ASP A 7 -20.80 11.28 8.85
CA ASP A 7 -21.49 12.49 8.37
C ASP A 7 -22.97 12.25 8.05
N SER A 8 -23.43 11.00 8.13
CA SER A 8 -24.82 10.65 7.83
C SER A 8 -25.69 10.60 9.09
N PHE A 9 -26.82 11.29 9.08
CA PHE A 9 -27.88 11.15 10.08
C PHE A 9 -28.53 9.76 10.09
N LYS A 10 -28.37 8.99 8.99
CA LYS A 10 -28.79 7.60 8.88
C LYS A 10 -27.63 6.70 9.29
N ARG A 11 -27.94 5.51 9.79
CA ARG A 11 -26.93 4.47 10.01
C ARG A 11 -26.43 3.95 8.65
N ASN A 12 -25.53 4.69 8.05
CA ASN A 12 -24.93 4.33 6.77
C ASN A 12 -23.63 3.56 7.02
N LEU A 13 -23.50 2.39 6.40
CA LEU A 13 -22.31 1.57 6.43
C LEU A 13 -21.67 1.63 5.05
N ASN A 14 -20.45 2.16 4.98
CA ASN A 14 -19.63 2.16 3.79
C ASN A 14 -18.82 0.86 3.74
N LEU A 15 -19.07 0.05 2.73
CA LEU A 15 -18.31 -1.17 2.47
C LEU A 15 -17.34 -0.91 1.31
N TYR A 16 -16.05 -0.86 1.61
CA TYR A 16 -15.01 -0.72 0.59
C TYR A 16 -14.61 -2.08 0.05
N ILE A 17 -14.66 -2.25 -1.28
CA ILE A 17 -14.32 -3.50 -1.98
C ILE A 17 -13.32 -3.19 -3.07
N VAL A 18 -12.24 -3.96 -3.12
CA VAL A 18 -11.25 -3.95 -4.19
C VAL A 18 -11.20 -5.33 -4.84
N SER A 19 -10.91 -5.39 -6.11
CA SER A 19 -10.69 -6.64 -6.86
C SER A 19 -9.25 -6.72 -7.34
N GLU A 20 -8.81 -7.90 -7.72
CA GLU A 20 -7.54 -8.13 -8.40
C GLU A 20 -7.81 -8.48 -9.86
N ASP A 21 -6.94 -8.03 -10.75
CA ASP A 21 -6.92 -8.46 -12.14
C ASP A 21 -6.18 -9.79 -12.31
N ALA A 22 -6.05 -10.25 -13.58
CA ALA A 22 -5.37 -11.51 -13.92
C ALA A 22 -3.87 -11.51 -13.55
N ASP A 23 -3.26 -10.33 -13.50
CA ASP A 23 -1.86 -10.12 -13.14
C ASP A 23 -1.67 -9.86 -11.64
N ARG A 24 -2.76 -10.03 -10.85
CA ARG A 24 -2.81 -9.79 -9.41
C ARG A 24 -2.62 -8.33 -9.01
N ASN A 25 -2.80 -7.37 -9.91
CA ASN A 25 -2.82 -5.95 -9.57
C ASN A 25 -4.20 -5.56 -9.04
N LEU A 26 -4.22 -4.57 -8.14
CA LEU A 26 -5.46 -4.05 -7.60
C LEU A 26 -6.25 -3.27 -8.66
N THR A 27 -7.54 -3.51 -8.70
CA THR A 27 -8.47 -2.84 -9.62
C THR A 27 -9.81 -2.59 -8.97
N THR A 28 -10.60 -1.68 -9.54
CA THR A 28 -11.97 -1.40 -9.09
C THR A 28 -12.87 -2.60 -9.36
N SER A 29 -13.75 -2.90 -8.41
CA SER A 29 -14.69 -4.01 -8.54
C SER A 29 -15.78 -3.71 -9.58
N SER A 30 -16.20 -4.72 -10.34
CA SER A 30 -17.24 -4.54 -11.36
C SER A 30 -18.58 -4.13 -10.74
N PRO A 31 -19.39 -3.29 -11.43
CA PRO A 31 -20.72 -2.88 -10.96
C PRO A 31 -21.64 -4.09 -10.69
N LEU A 32 -21.52 -5.15 -11.49
CA LEU A 32 -22.31 -6.38 -11.32
C LEU A 32 -21.98 -7.06 -9.99
N LEU A 33 -20.71 -7.19 -9.66
CA LEU A 33 -20.26 -7.78 -8.38
C LEU A 33 -20.79 -6.96 -7.20
N LYS A 34 -20.66 -5.63 -7.26
CA LYS A 34 -21.16 -4.73 -6.20
C LYS A 34 -22.68 -4.86 -6.03
N ASN A 35 -23.44 -4.90 -7.12
CA ASN A 35 -24.89 -5.06 -7.07
C ASN A 35 -25.31 -6.42 -6.47
N ASN A 36 -24.60 -7.50 -6.82
CA ASN A 36 -24.86 -8.83 -6.26
C ASN A 36 -24.61 -8.85 -4.75
N ILE A 37 -23.48 -8.29 -4.31
CA ILE A 37 -23.14 -8.17 -2.89
C ILE A 37 -24.17 -7.30 -2.16
N LYS A 38 -24.55 -6.16 -2.73
CA LYS A 38 -25.57 -5.26 -2.15
C LYS A 38 -26.93 -5.96 -2.01
N THR A 39 -27.33 -6.72 -3.02
CA THR A 39 -28.58 -7.48 -3.00
C THR A 39 -28.58 -8.54 -1.91
N TRP A 40 -27.45 -9.25 -1.77
CA TRP A 40 -27.30 -10.26 -0.72
C TRP A 40 -27.31 -9.62 0.69
N LEU A 41 -26.51 -8.56 0.90
CA LEU A 41 -26.43 -7.87 2.20
C LEU A 41 -27.76 -7.24 2.62
N ASN A 42 -28.59 -6.77 1.68
CA ASN A 42 -29.91 -6.20 1.97
C ASN A 42 -30.87 -7.19 2.63
N GLN A 43 -30.64 -8.50 2.48
CA GLN A 43 -31.46 -9.53 3.14
C GLN A 43 -31.19 -9.65 4.65
N TYR A 44 -30.00 -9.20 5.09
CA TYR A 44 -29.52 -9.34 6.48
C TYR A 44 -29.42 -8.01 7.22
N ARG A 45 -29.64 -6.87 6.56
CA ARG A 45 -29.56 -5.56 7.21
C ARG A 45 -30.74 -5.29 8.12
N MET A 46 -30.53 -4.45 9.13
CA MET A 46 -31.63 -3.90 9.93
C MET A 46 -32.42 -2.87 9.12
N ILE A 47 -33.69 -2.63 9.52
CA ILE A 47 -34.62 -1.76 8.79
C ILE A 47 -34.08 -0.34 8.61
N ASN A 48 -33.31 0.16 9.57
CA ASN A 48 -32.76 1.53 9.55
C ASN A 48 -31.32 1.63 9.01
N ASP A 49 -30.71 0.51 8.62
CA ASP A 49 -29.33 0.51 8.11
C ASP A 49 -29.35 0.61 6.59
N THR A 50 -28.51 1.46 6.04
CA THR A 50 -28.19 1.50 4.61
C THR A 50 -26.76 1.05 4.40
N ILE A 51 -26.51 0.34 3.30
CA ILE A 51 -25.18 -0.14 2.93
C ILE A 51 -24.83 0.43 1.59
N ASP A 52 -23.75 1.20 1.55
CA ASP A 52 -23.15 1.68 0.31
C ASP A 52 -21.86 0.92 0.03
N ILE A 53 -21.72 0.48 -1.22
CA ILE A 53 -20.54 -0.24 -1.68
C ILE A 53 -19.71 0.70 -2.52
N LEU A 54 -18.51 1.00 -2.04
CA LEU A 54 -17.60 1.99 -2.59
C LEU A 54 -16.29 1.33 -3.04
N ASP A 55 -15.61 1.97 -3.99
CA ASP A 55 -14.25 1.61 -4.33
C ASP A 55 -13.28 2.36 -3.41
N PRO A 56 -12.23 1.70 -2.88
CA PRO A 56 -11.14 2.42 -2.24
C PRO A 56 -10.29 3.12 -3.30
N LYS A 57 -9.56 4.14 -2.89
CA LYS A 57 -8.53 4.78 -3.70
C LYS A 57 -7.28 3.91 -3.70
N ILE A 58 -6.87 3.45 -4.87
CA ILE A 58 -5.64 2.68 -5.05
C ILE A 58 -4.50 3.66 -5.28
N ILE A 59 -3.59 3.75 -4.33
CA ILE A 59 -2.41 4.62 -4.39
C ILE A 59 -1.19 3.76 -4.67
N ASN A 60 -0.68 3.87 -5.88
CA ASN A 60 0.56 3.18 -6.22
C ASN A 60 1.76 3.92 -5.61
N ILE A 61 2.64 3.17 -4.99
CA ILE A 61 3.82 3.67 -4.30
C ILE A 61 5.10 3.14 -4.92
N LYS A 62 6.16 3.90 -4.75
CA LYS A 62 7.53 3.54 -5.07
C LYS A 62 8.40 3.72 -3.84
N ILE A 63 9.33 2.81 -3.63
CA ILE A 63 10.25 2.82 -2.49
C ILE A 63 11.65 3.14 -3.02
N ASN A 64 12.22 4.24 -2.53
CA ASN A 64 13.60 4.58 -2.78
C ASN A 64 14.39 4.40 -1.49
N PHE A 65 15.53 3.71 -1.55
CA PHE A 65 16.40 3.58 -0.39
C PHE A 65 17.86 3.89 -0.74
N SER A 66 18.61 4.25 0.28
CA SER A 66 20.05 4.45 0.18
C SER A 66 20.73 3.73 1.34
N ALA A 67 21.69 2.88 1.02
CA ALA A 67 22.42 2.10 2.00
C ALA A 67 23.93 2.16 1.76
N VAL A 68 24.69 1.78 2.77
CA VAL A 68 26.14 1.72 2.76
C VAL A 68 26.55 0.26 2.97
N THR A 69 27.49 -0.20 2.12
CA THR A 69 28.11 -1.52 2.25
C THR A 69 29.54 -1.41 2.69
N ASP A 70 30.14 -2.52 3.14
CA ASP A 70 31.58 -2.60 3.35
C ASP A 70 32.32 -2.61 2.00
N THR A 71 33.55 -2.15 2.02
CA THR A 71 34.44 -2.08 0.83
C THR A 71 34.75 -3.44 0.19
N SER A 72 34.53 -4.53 0.93
CA SER A 72 34.73 -5.92 0.47
C SER A 72 33.52 -6.51 -0.24
N THR A 73 32.36 -5.90 -0.13
CA THR A 73 31.08 -6.43 -0.66
C THR A 73 30.81 -5.89 -2.08
N ASP A 74 30.34 -6.75 -2.98
CA ASP A 74 29.88 -6.33 -4.29
C ASP A 74 28.58 -5.52 -4.16
N LYS A 75 28.63 -4.25 -4.54
CA LYS A 75 27.50 -3.33 -4.47
C LYS A 75 26.30 -3.79 -5.30
N THR A 76 26.54 -4.51 -6.40
CA THR A 76 25.46 -5.00 -7.26
C THR A 76 24.75 -6.17 -6.60
N GLU A 77 25.50 -7.06 -5.97
CA GLU A 77 24.94 -8.19 -5.21
C GLU A 77 24.14 -7.68 -4.01
N ALA A 78 24.74 -6.79 -3.21
CA ALA A 78 24.04 -6.17 -2.07
C ALA A 78 22.73 -5.45 -2.49
N LEU A 79 22.77 -4.75 -3.63
CA LEU A 79 21.56 -4.09 -4.15
C LEU A 79 20.47 -5.09 -4.53
N ASN A 80 20.83 -6.19 -5.20
CA ASN A 80 19.87 -7.20 -5.61
C ASN A 80 19.26 -7.93 -4.40
N VAL A 81 20.07 -8.28 -3.42
CA VAL A 81 19.60 -8.89 -2.16
C VAL A 81 18.64 -7.94 -1.45
N ALA A 82 19.02 -6.66 -1.29
CA ALA A 82 18.18 -5.66 -0.65
C ALA A 82 16.83 -5.47 -1.36
N ILE A 83 16.81 -5.42 -2.69
CA ILE A 83 15.56 -5.32 -3.46
C ILE A 83 14.69 -6.55 -3.24
N THR A 84 15.28 -7.75 -3.25
CA THR A 84 14.55 -9.01 -3.06
C THR A 84 13.91 -9.06 -1.67
N GLU A 85 14.63 -8.69 -0.64
CA GLU A 85 14.10 -8.68 0.74
C GLU A 85 12.97 -7.66 0.94
N ILE A 86 13.07 -6.49 0.29
CA ILE A 86 11.94 -5.54 0.29
C ILE A 86 10.75 -6.11 -0.49
N GLN A 87 10.97 -6.80 -1.61
CA GLN A 87 9.90 -7.47 -2.37
C GLN A 87 9.18 -8.50 -1.52
N ASP A 88 9.93 -9.31 -0.77
CA ASP A 88 9.37 -10.34 0.11
C ASP A 88 8.54 -9.73 1.24
N LEU A 89 8.94 -8.57 1.77
CA LEU A 89 8.16 -7.82 2.75
C LEU A 89 6.78 -7.39 2.20
N PHE A 90 6.68 -7.12 0.90
CA PHE A 90 5.45 -6.70 0.22
C PHE A 90 4.81 -7.81 -0.64
N THR A 91 5.19 -9.06 -0.45
CA THR A 91 4.59 -10.21 -1.15
C THR A 91 3.09 -10.32 -0.82
N GLU A 92 2.74 -10.11 0.46
CA GLU A 92 1.33 -9.98 0.86
C GLU A 92 0.86 -8.54 0.62
N LYS A 93 -0.28 -8.42 -0.05
CA LYS A 93 -0.87 -7.10 -0.29
C LYS A 93 -1.37 -6.49 1.01
N LEU A 94 -1.24 -5.18 1.07
CA LEU A 94 -1.75 -4.40 2.18
C LEU A 94 -3.29 -4.37 2.16
N ASP A 95 -3.89 -4.30 3.33
CA ASP A 95 -5.32 -4.10 3.48
C ASP A 95 -5.73 -2.64 3.28
N ILE A 96 -7.02 -2.41 2.99
CA ILE A 96 -7.59 -1.06 2.92
C ILE A 96 -7.46 -0.38 4.29
N GLY A 97 -6.90 0.82 4.32
CA GLY A 97 -6.65 1.56 5.57
C GLY A 97 -5.41 1.11 6.35
N GLN A 98 -4.65 0.14 5.84
CA GLN A 98 -3.46 -0.35 6.53
C GLN A 98 -2.29 0.63 6.39
N PRO A 99 -1.65 1.02 7.50
CA PRO A 99 -0.46 1.86 7.46
C PRO A 99 0.78 1.09 7.00
N ILE A 100 1.74 1.80 6.42
CA ILE A 100 3.07 1.25 6.11
C ILE A 100 4.04 1.69 7.20
N TYR A 101 4.70 0.72 7.82
CA TYR A 101 5.75 0.97 8.80
C TYR A 101 7.11 1.05 8.08
N ILE A 102 7.59 2.27 7.88
CA ILE A 102 8.89 2.52 7.22
C ILE A 102 10.03 1.89 8.03
N THR A 103 9.87 1.83 9.36
CA THR A 103 10.82 1.14 10.25
C THR A 103 11.03 -0.32 9.91
N LYS A 104 9.99 -1.03 9.43
CA LYS A 104 10.15 -2.43 9.00
C LYS A 104 11.08 -2.58 7.80
N ILE A 105 11.05 -1.59 6.88
CA ILE A 105 11.96 -1.57 5.73
C ILE A 105 13.39 -1.36 6.21
N TYR A 106 13.60 -0.41 7.15
CA TYR A 106 14.90 -0.21 7.78
C TYR A 106 15.39 -1.47 8.49
N ASP A 107 14.52 -2.13 9.26
CA ASP A 107 14.87 -3.34 10.02
C ASP A 107 15.28 -4.49 9.08
N VAL A 108 14.53 -4.71 8.00
CA VAL A 108 14.84 -5.74 7.00
C VAL A 108 16.19 -5.46 6.36
N LEU A 109 16.44 -4.23 5.90
CA LEU A 109 17.69 -3.86 5.25
C LEU A 109 18.88 -3.89 6.19
N ASN A 110 18.75 -3.45 7.44
CA ASN A 110 19.85 -3.46 8.42
C ASN A 110 20.19 -4.86 8.95
N ASN A 111 19.33 -5.84 8.75
CA ASN A 111 19.60 -7.24 9.11
C ASN A 111 20.35 -8.01 8.01
N LEU A 112 20.63 -7.40 6.86
CA LEU A 112 21.42 -8.01 5.78
C LEU A 112 22.90 -7.91 6.08
N ASP A 113 23.60 -9.03 5.93
CA ASP A 113 25.05 -9.11 6.16
C ASP A 113 25.84 -8.20 5.19
N GLU A 114 25.28 -7.92 4.02
CA GLU A 114 25.87 -7.10 2.97
C GLU A 114 25.72 -5.59 3.24
N ILE A 115 24.85 -5.18 4.14
CA ILE A 115 24.53 -3.77 4.45
C ILE A 115 25.07 -3.40 5.81
N VAL A 116 25.90 -2.38 5.87
CA VAL A 116 26.43 -1.81 7.13
C VAL A 116 25.43 -0.86 7.77
N ASP A 117 24.78 -0.01 6.98
CA ASP A 117 23.81 0.97 7.48
C ASP A 117 22.88 1.45 6.36
N VAL A 118 21.64 1.78 6.73
CA VAL A 118 20.65 2.35 5.82
C VAL A 118 20.46 3.84 6.13
N THR A 119 20.90 4.67 5.19
CA THR A 119 20.94 6.13 5.39
C THR A 119 19.58 6.80 5.14
N ASN A 120 18.78 6.27 4.22
CA ASN A 120 17.48 6.84 3.88
C ASN A 120 16.52 5.79 3.29
N VAL A 121 15.25 5.89 3.64
CA VAL A 121 14.14 5.20 2.97
C VAL A 121 13.03 6.21 2.74
N GLU A 122 12.60 6.35 1.50
CA GLU A 122 11.56 7.29 1.10
C GLU A 122 10.49 6.56 0.27
N ILE A 123 9.22 6.81 0.63
CA ILE A 123 8.07 6.32 -0.13
C ILE A 123 7.48 7.50 -0.90
N ILE A 124 7.33 7.33 -2.21
CA ILE A 124 6.78 8.35 -3.10
C ILE A 124 5.58 7.81 -3.88
N ASN A 125 4.68 8.71 -4.31
CA ASN A 125 3.58 8.34 -5.20
C ASN A 125 4.12 7.98 -6.60
N GLN A 126 3.49 6.97 -7.18
CA GLN A 126 3.64 6.63 -8.60
C GLN A 126 2.27 6.72 -9.27
N ASN A 127 2.12 7.54 -10.30
CA ASN A 127 0.84 7.78 -10.97
C ASN A 127 1.00 7.93 -12.47
N GLY A 128 -0.10 7.71 -13.18
CA GLY A 128 -0.17 7.84 -14.63
C GLY A 128 0.41 6.65 -15.41
N GLY A 129 0.13 6.57 -16.69
CA GLY A 129 0.59 5.48 -17.55
C GLY A 129 -0.03 4.12 -17.16
N LEU A 130 0.79 3.22 -16.62
CA LEU A 130 0.35 1.89 -16.16
C LEU A 130 -0.14 1.88 -14.69
N TYR A 131 0.01 2.98 -13.98
CA TYR A 131 -0.38 3.15 -12.58
C TYR A 131 -1.75 3.80 -12.47
N SER A 132 -2.29 3.81 -11.26
CA SER A 132 -3.53 4.54 -10.95
C SER A 132 -3.34 6.05 -11.16
N ASP A 133 -4.39 6.75 -11.59
CA ASP A 133 -4.39 8.21 -11.68
C ASP A 133 -4.62 8.88 -10.31
N GLU A 134 -4.97 8.09 -9.30
CA GLU A 134 -5.19 8.58 -7.93
C GLU A 134 -3.86 8.93 -7.26
N THR A 135 -3.83 10.06 -6.58
CA THR A 135 -2.67 10.53 -5.81
C THR A 135 -3.06 10.92 -4.40
N LEU A 136 -2.11 10.76 -3.47
CA LEU A 136 -2.28 11.17 -2.09
C LEU A 136 -1.08 12.03 -1.68
N ASN A 137 -1.30 13.09 -0.90
CA ASN A 137 -0.19 13.83 -0.33
C ASN A 137 0.45 13.03 0.80
N LEU A 138 1.40 12.14 0.47
CA LEU A 138 2.03 11.22 1.41
C LEU A 138 2.67 11.95 2.60
N LYS A 139 3.20 13.17 2.39
CA LYS A 139 3.82 13.97 3.46
C LYS A 139 2.83 14.34 4.57
N GLN A 140 1.56 14.54 4.22
CA GLN A 140 0.50 14.83 5.19
C GLN A 140 0.15 13.62 6.06
N TYR A 141 0.32 12.42 5.50
CA TYR A 141 0.00 11.15 6.16
C TYR A 141 1.23 10.45 6.75
N THR A 142 2.40 11.03 6.59
CA THR A 142 3.62 10.53 7.24
C THR A 142 3.71 11.10 8.65
N SER A 143 4.04 10.24 9.62
CA SER A 143 4.30 10.67 11.01
C SER A 143 5.42 11.72 11.07
N ALA A 144 5.41 12.57 12.10
CA ALA A 144 6.39 13.64 12.25
C ALA A 144 7.84 13.13 12.33
N ASP A 145 8.04 11.92 12.81
CA ASP A 145 9.33 11.24 12.90
C ASP A 145 9.70 10.44 11.62
N GLY A 146 8.83 10.47 10.59
CA GLY A 146 9.06 9.79 9.32
C GLY A 146 8.98 8.26 9.36
N ARG A 147 8.49 7.66 10.47
CA ARG A 147 8.53 6.22 10.69
C ARG A 147 7.32 5.46 10.18
N ILE A 148 6.17 6.12 10.10
CA ILE A 148 4.90 5.51 9.75
C ILE A 148 4.23 6.34 8.66
N LEU A 149 3.82 5.70 7.59
CA LEU A 149 2.92 6.26 6.61
C LEU A 149 1.49 5.75 6.92
N TYR A 150 0.68 6.62 7.51
CA TYR A 150 -0.73 6.31 7.80
C TYR A 150 -1.55 6.18 6.52
N SER A 151 -2.60 5.38 6.57
CA SER A 151 -3.56 5.27 5.47
C SER A 151 -4.93 5.78 5.91
N PRO A 152 -5.59 6.63 5.12
CA PRO A 152 -7.01 6.89 5.29
C PRO A 152 -7.84 5.61 5.15
N GLU A 153 -9.02 5.57 5.77
CA GLU A 153 -9.91 4.39 5.78
C GLU A 153 -10.36 3.94 4.38
N ASN A 154 -10.34 4.84 3.40
CA ASN A 154 -10.76 4.58 2.02
C ASN A 154 -9.59 4.45 1.05
N VAL A 155 -8.37 4.28 1.53
CA VAL A 155 -7.14 4.17 0.73
C VAL A 155 -6.51 2.80 0.90
N ILE A 156 -5.98 2.27 -0.18
CA ILE A 156 -5.12 1.10 -0.20
C ILE A 156 -3.83 1.45 -0.93
N TYR A 157 -2.68 1.12 -0.31
CA TYR A 157 -1.39 1.27 -0.95
C TYR A 157 -1.03 0.02 -1.75
N GLU A 158 -0.44 0.20 -2.91
CA GLU A 158 0.00 -0.89 -3.77
C GLU A 158 1.40 -0.64 -4.31
N LEU A 159 2.27 -1.62 -4.17
CA LEU A 159 3.53 -1.75 -4.89
C LEU A 159 3.27 -2.57 -6.15
N LYS A 160 2.91 -1.89 -7.26
CA LYS A 160 2.35 -2.57 -8.45
C LYS A 160 3.37 -3.39 -9.22
N TYR A 161 4.55 -2.83 -9.43
CA TYR A 161 5.65 -3.48 -10.15
C TYR A 161 6.91 -3.51 -9.29
N PRO A 162 7.05 -4.49 -8.36
CA PRO A 162 8.13 -4.50 -7.38
C PRO A 162 9.53 -4.36 -7.98
N ASN A 163 9.76 -4.93 -9.17
CA ASN A 163 11.05 -4.83 -9.88
C ASN A 163 11.38 -3.42 -10.40
N LEU A 164 10.37 -2.57 -10.56
CA LEU A 164 10.55 -1.19 -11.07
C LEU A 164 10.34 -0.15 -9.97
N ASP A 165 9.48 -0.46 -9.03
CA ASP A 165 9.02 0.45 -7.99
C ASP A 165 9.91 0.44 -6.75
N ILE A 166 10.83 -0.53 -6.65
CA ILE A 166 11.88 -0.52 -5.61
C ILE A 166 13.19 -0.09 -6.27
N GLN A 167 13.74 1.01 -5.82
CA GLN A 167 15.01 1.54 -6.31
C GLN A 167 15.96 1.82 -5.16
N GLY A 168 17.17 1.28 -5.25
CA GLY A 168 18.22 1.45 -4.26
C GLY A 168 19.45 2.14 -4.81
N THR A 169 20.18 2.79 -3.92
CA THR A 169 21.52 3.32 -4.19
C THR A 169 22.45 2.81 -3.09
N ILE A 170 23.50 2.09 -3.50
CA ILE A 170 24.51 1.56 -2.59
C ILE A 170 25.77 2.42 -2.69
N ARG A 171 26.28 2.86 -1.57
CA ARG A 171 27.51 3.70 -1.47
C ARG A 171 28.64 2.96 -0.78
#